data_4f864bdc620a0101355750b4e83e8ff4
#
_entry.id   4f864bdc620a0101355750b4e83e8ff4
#
_cell.length_a   1.000
_cell.length_b   1.000
_cell.length_c   1.000
_cell.angle_alpha   90.00
_cell.angle_beta   90.00
_cell.angle_gamma   90.00
#
_symmetry.space_group_name_H-M   'P 1'
#
loop_
_entity.id
_entity.type
_entity.pdbx_description
1 polymer ?
#
loop_
_entity_poly.entity_id
_entity_poly.type
_entity_poly.pdbx_seq_one_letter_code
_entity_poly.pdbx_strand_id
1 'polypeptide(L)'
;MVDEIWLWHKRMGHLNFDNIVKISKNEVVRDFPKIVKPLNSACRHCQHGKQTRASFKTKEHMTSHLLEMVHTDLCGPTRTKILQGEYYCMLLIDDYTRMTWVTFLKEKSEAFEKFKIFKAMVKNETYMKIKCLKSVKGGEFTSNEFNDFFEKHGIRC
;
A
#
# COMPACT_ATOMS: atom_id res chain seq x y z
N MET A 1 -18.06 -5.35 42.91
CA MET A 1 -18.68 -4.31 42.04
C MET A 1 -18.10 -4.48 40.65
N VAL A 2 -18.93 -4.77 39.67
CA VAL A 2 -18.47 -4.72 38.27
C VAL A 2 -18.19 -3.26 38.03
N ASP A 3 -16.96 -2.91 37.60
CA ASP A 3 -16.62 -1.53 37.28
C ASP A 3 -17.61 -1.00 36.24
N GLU A 4 -18.39 -0.01 36.59
CA GLU A 4 -19.43 0.56 35.72
C GLU A 4 -18.89 0.96 34.37
N ILE A 5 -17.65 1.40 34.29
CA ILE A 5 -17.00 1.75 33.03
C ILE A 5 -16.85 0.55 32.08
N TRP A 6 -16.57 -0.65 32.62
CA TRP A 6 -16.49 -1.88 31.82
C TRP A 6 -17.87 -2.30 31.30
N LEU A 7 -18.92 -2.07 32.10
CA LEU A 7 -20.29 -2.32 31.67
C LEU A 7 -20.66 -1.42 30.48
N TRP A 8 -20.40 -0.12 30.63
CA TRP A 8 -20.67 0.85 29.55
C TRP A 8 -19.79 0.67 28.34
N HIS A 9 -18.52 0.31 28.53
CA HIS A 9 -17.63 -0.06 27.42
C HIS A 9 -18.23 -1.17 26.54
N LYS A 10 -18.76 -2.22 27.14
CA LYS A 10 -19.43 -3.33 26.43
C LYS A 10 -20.76 -2.90 25.81
N ARG A 11 -21.62 -2.20 26.57
CA ARG A 11 -22.93 -1.74 26.10
C ARG A 11 -22.83 -0.78 24.93
N MET A 12 -21.80 0.05 24.85
CA MET A 12 -21.54 1.01 23.77
C MET A 12 -20.68 0.43 22.64
N GLY A 13 -20.74 -0.89 22.42
CA GLY A 13 -20.00 -1.53 21.32
C GLY A 13 -18.49 -1.40 21.45
N HIS A 14 -17.98 -1.54 22.66
CA HIS A 14 -16.57 -1.40 23.00
C HIS A 14 -15.99 0.00 22.70
N LEU A 15 -16.77 1.05 23.00
CA LEU A 15 -16.33 2.44 22.89
C LEU A 15 -15.08 2.68 23.76
N ASN A 16 -14.15 3.48 23.27
CA ASN A 16 -12.94 3.84 24.01
C ASN A 16 -13.26 4.44 25.39
N PHE A 17 -12.52 4.02 26.42
CA PHE A 17 -12.70 4.47 27.80
C PHE A 17 -12.60 6.00 27.95
N ASP A 18 -11.69 6.66 27.23
CA ASP A 18 -11.56 8.12 27.25
C ASP A 18 -12.83 8.82 26.73
N ASN A 19 -13.47 8.25 25.71
CA ASN A 19 -14.73 8.78 25.18
C ASN A 19 -15.89 8.57 26.16
N ILE A 20 -15.93 7.42 26.88
CA ILE A 20 -16.94 7.16 27.91
C ILE A 20 -16.80 8.18 29.05
N VAL A 21 -15.58 8.47 29.48
CA VAL A 21 -15.31 9.50 30.49
C VAL A 21 -15.72 10.89 30.01
N LYS A 22 -15.48 11.23 28.73
CA LYS A 22 -15.95 12.50 28.16
C LYS A 22 -17.47 12.62 28.15
N ILE A 23 -18.18 11.54 27.79
CA ILE A 23 -19.65 11.50 27.81
C ILE A 23 -20.15 11.74 29.24
N SER A 24 -19.54 11.09 30.22
CA SER A 24 -19.86 11.25 31.65
C SER A 24 -19.61 12.68 32.17
N LYS A 25 -18.48 13.28 31.78
CA LYS A 25 -18.10 14.64 32.21
C LYS A 25 -18.94 15.73 31.57
N ASN A 26 -19.30 15.57 30.30
CA ASN A 26 -20.01 16.57 29.54
C ASN A 26 -21.53 16.41 29.61
N GLU A 27 -22.03 15.47 30.43
CA GLU A 27 -23.46 15.20 30.61
C GLU A 27 -24.24 15.03 29.29
N VAL A 28 -23.59 14.46 28.28
CA VAL A 28 -24.14 14.29 26.93
C VAL A 28 -25.36 13.36 26.92
N VAL A 29 -25.42 12.43 27.88
CA VAL A 29 -26.51 11.46 28.03
C VAL A 29 -27.16 11.69 29.38
N ARG A 30 -28.51 11.85 29.39
CA ARG A 30 -29.28 12.00 30.65
C ARG A 30 -29.11 10.78 31.54
N ASP A 31 -28.98 10.99 32.82
CA ASP A 31 -28.83 9.95 33.87
C ASP A 31 -27.61 9.04 33.66
N PHE A 32 -26.60 9.49 32.96
CA PHE A 32 -25.36 8.75 32.78
C PHE A 32 -24.51 8.85 34.04
N PRO A 33 -23.99 7.73 34.58
CA PRO A 33 -23.23 7.73 35.83
C PRO A 33 -21.92 8.50 35.70
N LYS A 34 -21.45 9.07 36.82
CA LYS A 34 -20.11 9.67 36.90
C LYS A 34 -19.04 8.57 36.89
N ILE A 35 -18.31 8.48 35.82
CA ILE A 35 -17.36 7.40 35.55
C ILE A 35 -15.93 7.93 35.56
N VAL A 36 -15.04 7.16 36.19
CA VAL A 36 -13.59 7.41 36.22
C VAL A 36 -12.88 6.32 35.41
N LYS A 37 -11.83 6.71 34.68
CA LYS A 37 -11.02 5.78 33.89
C LYS A 37 -10.29 4.79 34.79
N PRO A 38 -10.32 3.46 34.52
CA PRO A 38 -9.57 2.48 35.29
C PRO A 38 -8.07 2.57 34.97
N LEU A 39 -7.24 2.26 35.93
CA LEU A 39 -5.79 2.23 35.75
C LEU A 39 -5.37 1.20 34.69
N ASN A 40 -6.05 0.07 34.60
CA ASN A 40 -5.80 -0.97 33.61
C ASN A 40 -6.98 -1.06 32.64
N SER A 41 -6.89 -0.37 31.52
CA SER A 41 -7.97 -0.20 30.53
C SER A 41 -7.81 -1.06 29.28
N ALA A 42 -7.04 -2.16 29.34
CA ALA A 42 -6.83 -3.06 28.23
C ALA A 42 -7.98 -4.07 28.08
N CYS A 43 -8.79 -3.93 27.05
CA CYS A 43 -9.84 -4.87 26.72
C CYS A 43 -9.34 -5.92 25.70
N ARG A 44 -9.35 -7.19 26.08
CA ARG A 44 -8.91 -8.29 25.20
C ARG A 44 -9.64 -8.30 23.85
N HIS A 45 -10.95 -8.11 23.85
CA HIS A 45 -11.75 -8.09 22.62
C HIS A 45 -11.39 -6.89 21.73
N CYS A 46 -11.11 -5.73 22.33
CA CYS A 46 -10.64 -4.56 21.57
C CYS A 46 -9.24 -4.79 20.98
N GLN A 47 -8.35 -5.44 21.71
CA GLN A 47 -7.01 -5.76 21.20
C GLN A 47 -7.06 -6.71 20.00
N HIS A 48 -7.95 -7.71 20.04
CA HIS A 48 -8.12 -8.62 18.92
C HIS A 48 -8.91 -8.02 17.75
N GLY A 49 -9.95 -7.24 18.04
CA GLY A 49 -10.85 -6.70 17.00
C GLY A 49 -10.44 -5.35 16.43
N LYS A 50 -9.66 -4.54 17.17
CA LYS A 50 -9.23 -3.20 16.74
C LYS A 50 -7.72 -3.11 16.59
N GLN A 51 -7.15 -4.03 15.82
CA GLN A 51 -5.72 -3.98 15.49
C GLN A 51 -5.43 -2.74 14.64
N THR A 52 -4.61 -1.83 15.16
CA THR A 52 -4.09 -0.71 14.39
C THR A 52 -2.87 -1.15 13.59
N ARG A 53 -2.88 -0.85 12.30
CA ARG A 53 -1.69 -1.06 11.47
C ARG A 53 -0.55 -0.18 11.99
N ALA A 54 0.63 -0.78 12.20
CA ALA A 54 1.81 0.01 12.54
C ALA A 54 2.08 1.06 11.45
N SER A 55 2.45 2.27 11.84
CA SER A 55 2.85 3.29 10.89
C SER A 55 4.08 2.84 10.12
N PHE A 56 4.11 3.10 8.81
CA PHE A 56 5.29 2.82 8.02
C PHE A 56 6.42 3.75 8.46
N LYS A 57 7.59 3.18 8.73
CA LYS A 57 8.81 3.99 8.91
C LYS A 57 9.12 4.66 7.58
N THR A 58 9.35 5.96 7.58
CA THR A 58 9.84 6.69 6.42
C THR A 58 11.17 6.07 5.99
N LYS A 59 11.26 5.61 4.74
CA LYS A 59 12.53 5.11 4.20
C LYS A 59 13.40 6.32 3.86
N GLU A 60 14.64 6.32 4.33
CA GLU A 60 15.62 7.38 4.08
C GLU A 60 16.12 7.43 2.62
N HIS A 61 15.79 6.42 1.80
CA HIS A 61 16.18 6.40 0.39
C HIS A 61 15.20 7.23 -0.44
N MET A 62 15.58 8.47 -0.69
CA MET A 62 14.94 9.33 -1.69
C MET A 62 15.77 9.29 -2.97
N THR A 63 15.09 9.10 -4.10
CA THR A 63 15.69 9.23 -5.44
C THR A 63 16.04 10.70 -5.70
N SER A 64 17.13 10.94 -6.40
CA SER A 64 17.66 12.29 -6.65
C SER A 64 17.41 12.78 -8.08
N HIS A 65 17.07 11.89 -8.98
CA HIS A 65 16.83 12.23 -10.39
C HIS A 65 15.89 11.21 -11.08
N LEU A 66 15.38 11.61 -12.25
CA LEU A 66 14.51 10.82 -13.11
C LEU A 66 15.15 9.47 -13.48
N LEU A 67 14.34 8.40 -13.50
CA LEU A 67 14.70 7.02 -13.84
C LEU A 67 15.76 6.37 -12.93
N GLU A 68 16.07 6.97 -11.79
CA GLU A 68 16.94 6.33 -10.79
C GLU A 68 16.28 5.08 -10.20
N MET A 69 14.99 5.16 -9.93
CA MET A 69 14.17 4.03 -9.50
C MET A 69 12.79 4.10 -10.15
N VAL A 70 12.41 3.03 -10.81
CA VAL A 70 11.08 2.85 -11.38
C VAL A 70 10.37 1.74 -10.61
N HIS A 71 9.21 2.05 -10.06
CA HIS A 71 8.32 1.04 -9.47
C HIS A 71 7.45 0.44 -10.56
N THR A 72 7.23 -0.86 -10.50
CA THR A 72 6.31 -1.55 -11.42
C THR A 72 5.38 -2.49 -10.69
N ASP A 73 4.17 -2.58 -11.18
CA ASP A 73 3.18 -3.55 -10.74
C ASP A 73 2.31 -3.99 -11.92
N LEU A 74 1.81 -5.22 -11.83
CA LEU A 74 0.94 -5.81 -12.82
C LEU A 74 -0.42 -6.14 -12.21
N CYS A 75 -1.43 -5.37 -12.58
CA CYS A 75 -2.80 -5.52 -12.11
C CYS A 75 -3.61 -6.38 -13.07
N GLY A 76 -4.39 -7.32 -12.55
CA GLY A 76 -5.29 -8.17 -13.34
C GLY A 76 -5.26 -9.65 -12.90
N PRO A 77 -6.01 -10.54 -13.58
CA PRO A 77 -6.87 -10.22 -14.72
C PRO A 77 -8.12 -9.42 -14.32
N THR A 78 -8.50 -8.44 -15.14
CA THR A 78 -9.76 -7.73 -14.97
C THR A 78 -10.95 -8.62 -15.38
N ARG A 79 -12.10 -8.43 -14.75
CA ARG A 79 -13.32 -9.20 -15.09
C ARG A 79 -13.85 -8.89 -16.48
N THR A 80 -13.62 -7.68 -16.96
CA THR A 80 -14.03 -7.20 -18.29
C THR A 80 -12.81 -6.88 -19.11
N LYS A 81 -12.90 -7.13 -20.43
CA LYS A 81 -11.84 -6.75 -21.38
C LYS A 81 -11.67 -5.23 -21.41
N ILE A 82 -10.43 -4.79 -21.49
CA ILE A 82 -10.09 -3.41 -21.77
C ILE A 82 -10.24 -3.15 -23.28
N LEU A 83 -9.93 -1.96 -23.77
CA LEU A 83 -10.31 -1.46 -25.11
C LEU A 83 -10.00 -2.39 -26.30
N GLN A 84 -8.88 -3.13 -26.30
CA GLN A 84 -8.48 -4.01 -27.42
C GLN A 84 -8.44 -5.49 -27.01
N GLY A 85 -9.13 -5.84 -25.93
CA GLY A 85 -9.23 -7.22 -25.46
C GLY A 85 -8.17 -7.61 -24.45
N GLU A 86 -7.48 -6.64 -23.85
CA GLU A 86 -6.52 -6.85 -22.78
C GLU A 86 -7.22 -7.17 -21.46
N TYR A 87 -6.53 -7.89 -20.60
CA TYR A 87 -6.99 -8.25 -19.25
C TYR A 87 -6.08 -7.74 -18.15
N TYR A 88 -4.90 -7.26 -18.48
CA TYR A 88 -3.90 -6.81 -17.53
C TYR A 88 -3.48 -5.38 -17.83
N CYS A 89 -3.06 -4.70 -16.76
CA CYS A 89 -2.52 -3.35 -16.82
C CYS A 89 -1.18 -3.34 -16.08
N MET A 90 -0.10 -3.00 -16.78
CA MET A 90 1.21 -2.80 -16.17
C MET A 90 1.42 -1.30 -15.91
N LEU A 91 1.73 -0.98 -14.68
CA LEU A 91 2.08 0.36 -14.21
C LEU A 91 3.59 0.46 -14.06
N LEU A 92 4.14 1.59 -14.49
CA LEU A 92 5.54 1.95 -14.32
C LEU A 92 5.57 3.37 -13.77
N ILE A 93 6.12 3.55 -12.57
CA ILE A 93 6.07 4.80 -11.83
C ILE A 93 7.48 5.23 -11.46
N ASP A 94 7.91 6.38 -11.95
CA ASP A 94 9.17 6.98 -11.54
C ASP A 94 9.10 7.48 -10.09
N ASP A 95 10.04 7.05 -9.26
CA ASP A 95 10.02 7.39 -7.82
C ASP A 95 10.27 8.87 -7.56
N TYR A 96 11.08 9.53 -8.39
CA TYR A 96 11.44 10.93 -8.22
C TYR A 96 10.33 11.89 -8.65
N THR A 97 9.84 11.74 -9.88
CA THR A 97 8.84 12.67 -10.45
C THR A 97 7.40 12.24 -10.20
N ARG A 98 7.18 10.99 -9.78
CA ARG A 98 5.86 10.34 -9.70
C ARG A 98 5.16 10.20 -11.05
N MET A 99 5.85 10.44 -12.14
CA MET A 99 5.33 10.21 -13.47
C MET A 99 4.98 8.74 -13.66
N THR A 100 3.80 8.50 -14.22
CA THR A 100 3.23 7.16 -14.34
C THR A 100 2.97 6.84 -15.80
N TRP A 101 3.52 5.72 -16.27
CA TRP A 101 3.21 5.14 -17.56
C TRP A 101 2.35 3.89 -17.37
N VAL A 102 1.39 3.75 -18.26
CA VAL A 102 0.44 2.64 -18.24
C VAL A 102 0.53 1.91 -19.57
N THR A 103 0.62 0.59 -19.52
CA THR A 103 0.51 -0.26 -20.72
C THR A 103 -0.43 -1.42 -20.45
N PHE A 104 -1.18 -1.81 -21.47
CA PHE A 104 -2.15 -2.89 -21.39
C PHE A 104 -1.61 -4.16 -22.05
N LEU A 105 -1.97 -5.32 -21.48
CA LEU A 105 -1.50 -6.63 -21.93
C LEU A 105 -2.68 -7.61 -21.98
N LYS A 106 -2.61 -8.53 -22.93
CA LYS A 106 -3.55 -9.66 -23.01
C LYS A 106 -3.16 -10.75 -22.02
N GLU A 107 -1.86 -11.00 -21.90
CA GLU A 107 -1.28 -12.02 -21.03
C GLU A 107 -0.14 -11.45 -20.18
N LYS A 108 0.09 -12.03 -19.01
CA LYS A 108 1.20 -11.65 -18.14
C LYS A 108 2.57 -11.87 -18.77
N SER A 109 2.68 -12.85 -19.65
CA SER A 109 3.90 -13.18 -20.40
C SER A 109 4.40 -12.03 -21.30
N GLU A 110 3.52 -11.11 -21.69
CA GLU A 110 3.89 -9.94 -22.50
C GLU A 110 4.65 -8.86 -21.70
N ALA A 111 4.69 -8.96 -20.37
CA ALA A 111 5.27 -7.95 -19.49
C ALA A 111 6.74 -7.63 -19.85
N PHE A 112 7.51 -8.65 -20.20
CA PHE A 112 8.92 -8.50 -20.58
C PHE A 112 9.09 -7.67 -21.86
N GLU A 113 8.36 -7.99 -22.91
CA GLU A 113 8.41 -7.24 -24.17
C GLU A 113 7.94 -5.79 -23.99
N LYS A 114 6.86 -5.59 -23.24
CA LYS A 114 6.35 -4.24 -22.95
C LYS A 114 7.37 -3.42 -22.13
N PHE A 115 8.07 -4.05 -21.19
CA PHE A 115 9.14 -3.39 -20.46
C PHE A 115 10.33 -2.98 -21.36
N LYS A 116 10.71 -3.81 -22.30
CA LYS A 116 11.77 -3.47 -23.28
C LYS A 116 11.38 -2.25 -24.12
N ILE A 117 10.14 -2.21 -24.60
CA ILE A 117 9.60 -1.07 -25.37
C ILE A 117 9.62 0.19 -24.50
N PHE A 118 9.10 0.11 -23.26
CA PHE A 118 9.13 1.21 -22.32
C PHE A 118 10.54 1.74 -22.07
N LYS A 119 11.49 0.85 -21.78
CA LYS A 119 12.90 1.22 -21.56
C LYS A 119 13.50 1.98 -22.75
N ALA A 120 13.21 1.53 -23.98
CA ALA A 120 13.67 2.20 -25.19
C ALA A 120 13.03 3.58 -25.35
N MET A 121 11.72 3.69 -25.11
CA MET A 121 10.96 4.93 -25.19
C MET A 121 11.51 5.98 -24.21
N VAL A 122 11.57 5.66 -22.90
CA VAL A 122 12.04 6.63 -21.90
C VAL A 122 13.50 7.03 -22.10
N LYS A 123 14.35 6.12 -22.60
CA LYS A 123 15.73 6.44 -22.96
C LYS A 123 15.80 7.47 -24.10
N ASN A 124 14.94 7.36 -25.09
CA ASN A 124 14.90 8.29 -26.22
C ASN A 124 14.33 9.66 -25.82
N GLU A 125 13.32 9.67 -24.95
CA GLU A 125 12.68 10.90 -24.49
C GLU A 125 13.55 11.71 -23.51
N THR A 126 14.24 11.00 -22.60
CA THR A 126 14.95 11.65 -21.48
C THR A 126 16.46 11.63 -21.59
N TYR A 127 17.03 10.87 -22.53
CA TYR A 127 18.44 10.54 -22.63
C TYR A 127 19.03 9.85 -21.40
N MET A 128 18.19 9.47 -20.43
CA MET A 128 18.58 8.82 -19.18
C MET A 128 18.35 7.29 -19.25
N LYS A 129 19.02 6.57 -18.34
CA LYS A 129 18.87 5.12 -18.22
C LYS A 129 18.19 4.77 -16.91
N ILE A 130 17.31 3.77 -16.96
CA ILE A 130 16.75 3.17 -15.73
C ILE A 130 17.89 2.51 -14.96
N LYS A 131 18.08 2.87 -13.67
CA LYS A 131 19.10 2.28 -12.80
C LYS A 131 18.57 1.14 -11.93
N CYS A 132 17.31 1.26 -11.51
CA CYS A 132 16.68 0.26 -10.65
C CYS A 132 15.22 0.06 -11.05
N LEU A 133 14.79 -1.19 -11.14
CA LEU A 133 13.38 -1.56 -11.25
C LEU A 133 12.93 -2.21 -9.96
N LYS A 134 11.89 -1.71 -9.33
CA LYS A 134 11.33 -2.25 -8.11
C LYS A 134 9.94 -2.78 -8.34
N SER A 135 9.78 -4.09 -8.30
CA SER A 135 8.48 -4.76 -8.40
C SER A 135 7.97 -5.21 -7.02
N VAL A 136 6.66 -5.29 -6.85
CA VAL A 136 6.07 -6.13 -5.82
C VAL A 136 6.34 -7.56 -6.25
N LYS A 137 6.73 -8.45 -5.31
CA LYS A 137 7.14 -9.85 -5.56
C LYS A 137 6.11 -10.65 -6.38
N GLY A 138 5.99 -10.32 -7.65
CA GLY A 138 5.27 -11.11 -8.65
C GLY A 138 6.29 -11.91 -9.45
N GLY A 139 6.02 -13.19 -9.72
CA GLY A 139 6.90 -14.07 -10.50
C GLY A 139 7.18 -13.56 -11.92
N GLU A 140 6.39 -12.59 -12.39
CA GLU A 140 6.46 -12.02 -13.74
C GLU A 140 7.77 -11.25 -13.99
N PHE A 141 8.33 -10.60 -12.96
CA PHE A 141 9.54 -9.78 -13.05
C PHE A 141 10.80 -10.52 -12.55
N THR A 142 10.68 -11.81 -12.22
CA THR A 142 11.78 -12.65 -11.71
C THR A 142 12.13 -13.80 -12.65
N SER A 143 11.62 -13.78 -13.91
CA SER A 143 11.96 -14.78 -14.91
C SER A 143 13.45 -14.67 -15.30
N ASN A 144 14.03 -15.78 -15.79
CA ASN A 144 15.41 -15.79 -16.27
C ASN A 144 15.64 -14.74 -17.37
N GLU A 145 14.66 -14.53 -18.24
CA GLU A 145 14.73 -13.51 -19.29
C GLU A 145 14.88 -12.10 -18.76
N PHE A 146 14.13 -11.76 -17.68
CA PHE A 146 14.27 -10.47 -17.00
C PHE A 146 15.61 -10.34 -16.31
N ASN A 147 16.08 -11.37 -15.62
CA ASN A 147 17.36 -11.36 -14.92
C ASN A 147 18.54 -11.15 -15.89
N ASP A 148 18.61 -11.94 -16.97
CA ASP A 148 19.62 -11.80 -18.01
C ASP A 148 19.59 -10.41 -18.66
N PHE A 149 18.39 -9.88 -18.88
CA PHE A 149 18.22 -8.55 -19.45
C PHE A 149 18.69 -7.46 -18.47
N PHE A 150 18.40 -7.59 -17.18
CA PHE A 150 18.83 -6.63 -16.17
C PHE A 150 20.35 -6.62 -16.00
N GLU A 151 20.98 -7.79 -15.94
CA GLU A 151 22.44 -7.91 -15.89
C GLU A 151 23.10 -7.27 -17.13
N LYS A 152 22.63 -7.61 -18.32
CA LYS A 152 23.15 -7.06 -19.59
C LYS A 152 23.03 -5.53 -19.67
N HIS A 153 22.05 -4.94 -19.01
CA HIS A 153 21.79 -3.49 -19.10
C HIS A 153 22.16 -2.73 -17.83
N GLY A 154 22.70 -3.40 -16.81
CA GLY A 154 23.09 -2.80 -15.54
C GLY A 154 21.90 -2.24 -14.74
N ILE A 155 20.72 -2.87 -14.83
CA ILE A 155 19.53 -2.48 -14.08
C ILE A 155 19.49 -3.34 -12.82
N ARG A 156 19.39 -2.69 -11.66
CA ARG A 156 19.19 -3.39 -10.36
C ARG A 156 17.70 -3.72 -10.19
N CYS A 157 17.39 -4.88 -9.63
CA CYS A 157 16.03 -5.30 -9.28
C CYS A 157 15.90 -5.52 -7.77
#